data_ec08b89a01ad29e40f55bb1fe8397971
#
_entry.id   ec08b89a01ad29e40f55bb1fe8397971
#
_cell.length_a   1.000
_cell.length_b   1.000
_cell.length_c   1.000
_cell.angle_alpha   90.00
_cell.angle_beta   90.00
_cell.angle_gamma   90.00
#
_symmetry.space_group_name_H-M   'P 1'
#
loop_
_entity.id
_entity.type
_entity.pdbx_description
1 polymer ?
#
loop_
_entity_poly.entity_id
_entity_poly.type
_entity_poly.pdbx_seq_one_letter_code
_entity_poly.pdbx_strand_id
1 'polypeptide(L)'
;NVKFFAFSLVKADDVDFKNSRIYQMEWLKEQGFEVVEGYEVTAGTIEERVKFFSEKIADNDFPSDGLVLVYDDIAYGQSLGTTSKFPRDSFAFKWADEIRETTLLEIEWSPSRTGLINPVAIFEPVELEGTTVSRASVHNISIMEELELGIGDTIAVYKANMIIPQIAENLTRSGVKDIPEECPVCHGKTEIRKVSDAKALYCTNEECGAKHLKSFALFVSRDALNIDGLSEATLEKFIAKGFINHYSDIFHLEQYKDAI
;
A
#
# COMPACT_ATOMS: atom_id res chain seq x y z
N ASN A 1 -0.44 15.73 19.60
CA ASN A 1 -1.13 16.84 18.95
C ASN A 1 -1.41 16.46 17.49
N VAL A 2 -2.65 16.63 17.06
CA VAL A 2 -3.06 16.44 15.66
C VAL A 2 -3.11 17.82 15.01
N LYS A 3 -2.43 17.99 13.85
CA LYS A 3 -2.55 19.18 13.01
C LYS A 3 -3.50 18.88 11.86
N PHE A 4 -4.25 19.86 11.41
CA PHE A 4 -5.16 19.77 10.28
C PHE A 4 -4.76 20.80 9.22
N PHE A 5 -4.55 20.33 7.99
CA PHE A 5 -4.26 21.17 6.83
C PHE A 5 -5.33 20.99 5.77
N ALA A 6 -6.01 22.06 5.40
CA ALA A 6 -6.95 22.04 4.30
C ALA A 6 -6.20 22.09 2.96
N PHE A 7 -6.51 21.20 2.05
CA PHE A 7 -5.90 21.14 0.71
C PHE A 7 -6.92 21.27 -0.43
N SER A 8 -8.21 21.22 -0.13
CA SER A 8 -9.29 21.46 -1.09
C SER A 8 -10.58 21.87 -0.37
N LEU A 9 -11.40 22.63 -1.05
CA LEU A 9 -12.78 22.93 -0.64
C LEU A 9 -13.73 22.00 -1.39
N VAL A 10 -14.51 21.20 -0.66
CA VAL A 10 -15.51 20.30 -1.26
C VAL A 10 -16.80 21.04 -1.60
N LYS A 11 -17.29 21.85 -0.66
CA LYS A 11 -18.53 22.63 -0.83
C LYS A 11 -18.57 23.82 0.14
N ALA A 12 -19.03 24.95 -0.35
CA ALA A 12 -19.54 26.06 0.44
C ALA A 12 -20.74 26.66 -0.29
N ASP A 13 -21.80 26.96 0.44
CA ASP A 13 -23.00 27.58 -0.11
C ASP A 13 -22.88 29.10 -0.06
N ASP A 14 -23.50 29.80 -1.02
CA ASP A 14 -23.62 31.27 -1.09
C ASP A 14 -22.30 32.06 -1.18
N VAL A 15 -21.22 31.43 -1.69
CA VAL A 15 -19.90 32.05 -1.89
C VAL A 15 -19.52 32.00 -3.38
N ASP A 16 -19.21 33.15 -3.96
CA ASP A 16 -18.68 33.25 -5.32
C ASP A 16 -17.17 33.17 -5.30
N PHE A 17 -16.62 32.05 -5.76
CA PHE A 17 -15.17 31.82 -5.90
C PHE A 17 -14.61 32.27 -7.23
N LYS A 18 -15.34 33.02 -8.05
CA LYS A 18 -14.91 33.52 -9.37
C LYS A 18 -14.33 32.42 -10.28
N ASN A 19 -14.87 31.21 -10.13
CA ASN A 19 -14.42 30.03 -10.88
C ASN A 19 -12.92 29.67 -10.68
N SER A 20 -12.31 30.04 -9.53
CA SER A 20 -10.88 29.87 -9.23
C SER A 20 -10.65 29.06 -7.96
N ARG A 21 -9.77 28.06 -8.01
CA ARG A 21 -9.37 27.27 -6.84
C ARG A 21 -8.48 28.07 -5.89
N ILE A 22 -7.69 28.97 -6.38
CA ILE A 22 -6.88 29.88 -5.54
C ILE A 22 -7.80 30.69 -4.62
N TYR A 23 -8.90 31.24 -5.15
CA TYR A 23 -9.88 31.94 -4.32
C TYR A 23 -10.54 31.03 -3.26
N GLN A 24 -10.76 29.75 -3.57
CA GLN A 24 -11.22 28.78 -2.57
C GLN A 24 -10.24 28.61 -1.42
N MET A 25 -8.94 28.51 -1.75
CA MET A 25 -7.89 28.35 -0.75
C MET A 25 -7.68 29.62 0.09
N GLU A 26 -7.75 30.79 -0.51
CA GLU A 26 -7.71 32.09 0.19
C GLU A 26 -8.89 32.22 1.15
N TRP A 27 -10.09 31.90 0.71
CA TRP A 27 -11.28 31.91 1.56
C TRP A 27 -11.15 30.96 2.75
N LEU A 28 -10.61 29.75 2.56
CA LEU A 28 -10.34 28.82 3.67
C LEU A 28 -9.39 29.43 4.70
N LYS A 29 -8.34 30.15 4.27
CA LYS A 29 -7.45 30.88 5.18
C LYS A 29 -8.19 31.96 5.96
N GLU A 30 -9.07 32.71 5.28
CA GLU A 30 -9.90 33.73 5.94
C GLU A 30 -10.88 33.13 6.97
N GLN A 31 -11.33 31.88 6.76
CA GLN A 31 -12.13 31.16 7.76
C GLN A 31 -11.30 30.57 8.92
N GLY A 32 -9.97 30.79 8.93
CA GLY A 32 -9.07 30.36 10.02
C GLY A 32 -8.51 28.96 9.87
N PHE A 33 -8.63 28.32 8.71
CA PHE A 33 -7.99 27.03 8.45
C PHE A 33 -6.48 27.21 8.11
N GLU A 34 -5.64 26.33 8.62
CA GLU A 34 -4.31 26.14 8.04
C GLU A 34 -4.48 25.46 6.69
N VAL A 35 -3.94 26.07 5.64
CA VAL A 35 -4.09 25.62 4.26
C VAL A 35 -2.72 25.22 3.73
N VAL A 36 -2.66 24.14 2.94
CA VAL A 36 -1.42 23.76 2.25
C VAL A 36 -0.92 24.90 1.38
N GLU A 37 0.39 25.09 1.33
CA GLU A 37 1.00 26.13 0.50
C GLU A 37 0.79 25.84 -0.98
N GLY A 38 0.35 26.84 -1.72
CA GLY A 38 0.08 26.73 -3.15
C GLY A 38 0.31 28.06 -3.86
N TYR A 39 0.64 27.97 -5.15
CA TYR A 39 0.91 29.12 -6.03
C TYR A 39 0.27 28.89 -7.39
N GLU A 40 -0.21 29.98 -7.99
CA GLU A 40 -0.53 29.99 -9.40
C GLU A 40 0.73 29.84 -10.22
N VAL A 41 0.71 28.93 -11.20
CA VAL A 41 1.83 28.67 -12.10
C VAL A 41 1.38 28.64 -13.56
N THR A 42 2.31 28.96 -14.43
CA THR A 42 2.17 28.83 -15.88
C THR A 42 3.23 27.89 -16.43
N ALA A 43 3.14 27.51 -17.69
CA ALA A 43 4.18 26.71 -18.35
C ALA A 43 5.60 27.33 -18.23
N GLY A 44 5.71 28.65 -18.09
CA GLY A 44 6.99 29.33 -17.95
C GLY A 44 7.51 29.44 -16.50
N THR A 45 6.68 29.22 -15.49
CA THR A 45 7.04 29.40 -14.07
C THR A 45 7.00 28.11 -13.25
N ILE A 46 6.48 27.03 -13.82
CA ILE A 46 6.29 25.76 -13.09
C ILE A 46 7.61 25.16 -12.62
N GLU A 47 8.66 25.16 -13.43
CA GLU A 47 9.96 24.57 -13.08
C GLU A 47 10.59 25.30 -11.89
N GLU A 48 10.50 26.62 -11.84
CA GLU A 48 11.00 27.43 -10.72
C GLU A 48 10.26 27.07 -9.42
N ARG A 49 8.95 26.88 -9.50
CA ARG A 49 8.14 26.53 -8.33
C ARG A 49 8.37 25.10 -7.87
N VAL A 50 8.55 24.17 -8.78
CA VAL A 50 8.94 22.79 -8.43
C VAL A 50 10.28 22.78 -7.70
N LYS A 51 11.27 23.53 -8.20
CA LYS A 51 12.57 23.67 -7.55
C LYS A 51 12.43 24.29 -6.15
N PHE A 52 11.69 25.39 -6.03
CA PHE A 52 11.41 26.01 -4.73
C PHE A 52 10.87 25.02 -3.70
N PHE A 53 9.86 24.24 -4.08
CA PHE A 53 9.29 23.24 -3.17
C PHE A 53 10.25 22.09 -2.88
N SER A 54 11.06 21.63 -3.83
CA SER A 54 12.04 20.56 -3.61
C SER A 54 13.12 20.96 -2.60
N GLU A 55 13.49 22.23 -2.55
CA GLU A 55 14.45 22.76 -1.56
C GLU A 55 13.79 22.96 -0.18
N LYS A 56 12.50 23.27 -0.14
CA LYS A 56 11.75 23.58 1.07
C LYS A 56 11.19 22.36 1.80
N ILE A 57 11.03 21.22 1.11
CA ILE A 57 10.30 20.06 1.62
C ILE A 57 10.83 19.54 2.95
N ALA A 58 12.15 19.64 3.19
CA ALA A 58 12.79 19.22 4.43
C ALA A 58 12.34 20.04 5.65
N ASP A 59 11.85 21.25 5.43
CA ASP A 59 11.42 22.20 6.46
C ASP A 59 9.90 22.16 6.69
N ASN A 60 9.16 21.31 5.99
CA ASN A 60 7.72 21.21 6.15
C ASN A 60 7.32 20.59 7.49
N ASP A 61 6.24 21.10 8.08
CA ASP A 61 5.64 20.57 9.31
C ASP A 61 5.02 19.16 9.14
N PHE A 62 4.89 18.68 7.92
CA PHE A 62 4.32 17.38 7.55
C PHE A 62 5.12 16.74 6.40
N PRO A 63 5.21 15.42 6.34
CA PRO A 63 5.85 14.72 5.22
C PRO A 63 5.05 14.93 3.93
N SER A 64 5.76 15.13 2.81
CA SER A 64 5.16 15.31 1.49
C SER A 64 5.90 14.47 0.46
N ASP A 65 5.17 13.62 -0.27
CA ASP A 65 5.70 12.76 -1.33
C ASP A 65 5.70 13.44 -2.71
N GLY A 66 5.27 14.70 -2.78
CA GLY A 66 5.25 15.46 -4.02
C GLY A 66 4.35 16.67 -3.99
N LEU A 67 4.01 17.13 -5.18
CA LEU A 67 3.12 18.27 -5.44
C LEU A 67 1.90 17.80 -6.23
N VAL A 68 0.79 18.51 -6.10
CA VAL A 68 -0.39 18.33 -6.95
C VAL A 68 -0.57 19.59 -7.80
N LEU A 69 -0.50 19.42 -9.12
CA LEU A 69 -0.84 20.45 -10.10
C LEU A 69 -2.33 20.33 -10.41
N VAL A 70 -3.07 21.40 -10.21
CA VAL A 70 -4.53 21.43 -10.41
C VAL A 70 -4.88 22.59 -11.32
N TYR A 71 -5.82 22.39 -12.25
CA TYR A 71 -6.35 23.51 -13.00
C TYR A 71 -7.05 24.50 -12.07
N ASP A 72 -6.70 25.79 -12.15
CA ASP A 72 -7.34 26.83 -11.34
C ASP A 72 -8.80 27.05 -11.76
N ASP A 73 -9.10 27.00 -13.06
CA ASP A 73 -10.46 27.07 -13.60
C ASP A 73 -11.29 25.86 -13.18
N ILE A 74 -12.22 26.07 -12.24
CA ILE A 74 -13.05 25.01 -11.64
C ILE A 74 -13.98 24.39 -12.68
N ALA A 75 -14.64 25.21 -13.51
CA ALA A 75 -15.58 24.72 -14.52
C ALA A 75 -14.87 23.90 -15.59
N TYR A 76 -13.70 24.34 -16.03
CA TYR A 76 -12.88 23.54 -16.94
C TYR A 76 -12.45 22.23 -16.30
N GLY A 77 -11.92 22.26 -15.08
CA GLY A 77 -11.54 21.05 -14.34
C GLY A 77 -12.67 20.05 -14.25
N GLN A 78 -13.87 20.50 -13.88
CA GLN A 78 -15.06 19.64 -13.80
C GLN A 78 -15.46 19.05 -15.16
N SER A 79 -15.28 19.81 -16.25
CA SER A 79 -15.59 19.34 -17.60
C SER A 79 -14.73 18.17 -18.08
N LEU A 80 -13.54 17.97 -17.50
CA LEU A 80 -12.65 16.87 -17.79
C LEU A 80 -13.13 15.53 -17.19
N GLY A 81 -14.05 15.58 -16.23
CA GLY A 81 -14.63 14.43 -15.57
C GLY A 81 -13.65 13.69 -14.65
N THR A 82 -13.97 12.43 -14.35
CA THR A 82 -13.21 11.57 -13.43
C THR A 82 -12.86 10.24 -14.08
N THR A 83 -11.81 9.60 -13.57
CA THR A 83 -11.59 8.17 -13.74
C THR A 83 -12.44 7.39 -12.73
N SER A 84 -12.27 6.08 -12.62
CA SER A 84 -12.93 5.29 -11.56
C SER A 84 -12.55 5.71 -10.13
N LYS A 85 -11.43 6.41 -9.95
CA LYS A 85 -10.90 6.77 -8.63
C LYS A 85 -10.50 8.22 -8.48
N PHE A 86 -10.08 8.91 -9.55
CA PHE A 86 -9.45 10.22 -9.47
C PHE A 86 -10.06 11.22 -10.45
N PRO A 87 -10.11 12.51 -10.10
CA PRO A 87 -10.47 13.57 -11.03
C PRO A 87 -9.38 13.71 -12.11
N ARG A 88 -9.77 14.23 -13.29
CA ARG A 88 -8.86 14.48 -14.41
C ARG A 88 -8.33 15.91 -14.46
N ASP A 89 -8.69 16.71 -13.47
CA ASP A 89 -8.30 18.12 -13.36
C ASP A 89 -6.97 18.33 -12.62
N SER A 90 -6.31 17.24 -12.22
CA SER A 90 -5.10 17.31 -11.41
C SER A 90 -4.06 16.29 -11.83
N PHE A 91 -2.79 16.62 -11.59
CA PHE A 91 -1.62 15.79 -11.85
C PHE A 91 -0.73 15.76 -10.62
N ALA A 92 -0.35 14.57 -10.18
CA ALA A 92 0.65 14.41 -9.13
C ALA A 92 2.06 14.49 -9.73
N PHE A 93 2.90 15.34 -9.16
CA PHE A 93 4.34 15.37 -9.39
C PHE A 93 4.99 14.81 -8.12
N LYS A 94 5.68 13.68 -8.23
CA LYS A 94 6.32 13.02 -7.11
C LYS A 94 7.82 13.32 -7.07
N TRP A 95 8.35 13.45 -5.87
CA TRP A 95 9.79 13.52 -5.67
C TRP A 95 10.44 12.18 -6.05
N ALA A 96 11.75 12.20 -6.30
CA ALA A 96 12.50 10.97 -6.44
C ALA A 96 12.49 10.22 -5.09
N ASP A 97 12.19 8.92 -5.15
CA ASP A 97 12.20 8.07 -3.97
C ASP A 97 13.63 7.97 -3.38
N GLU A 98 13.72 7.91 -2.05
CA GLU A 98 14.96 7.57 -1.38
C GLU A 98 15.27 6.10 -1.64
N ILE A 99 16.45 5.78 -2.17
CA ILE A 99 16.90 4.42 -2.45
C ILE A 99 18.02 4.06 -1.49
N ARG A 100 17.95 2.86 -0.91
CA ARG A 100 18.99 2.28 -0.06
C ARG A 100 19.35 0.88 -0.51
N GLU A 101 20.64 0.55 -0.42
CA GLU A 101 21.12 -0.79 -0.65
C GLU A 101 21.07 -1.63 0.62
N THR A 102 20.73 -2.92 0.48
CA THR A 102 20.67 -3.87 1.58
C THR A 102 20.90 -5.29 1.05
N THR A 103 21.10 -6.26 1.95
CA THR A 103 21.32 -7.67 1.60
C THR A 103 20.03 -8.46 1.71
N LEU A 104 19.67 -9.21 0.66
CA LEU A 104 18.55 -10.14 0.68
C LEU A 104 18.89 -11.37 1.51
N LEU A 105 18.16 -11.59 2.60
CA LEU A 105 18.41 -12.68 3.56
C LEU A 105 17.58 -13.94 3.25
N GLU A 106 16.31 -13.74 2.86
CA GLU A 106 15.34 -14.82 2.68
C GLU A 106 14.21 -14.37 1.75
N ILE A 107 13.55 -15.34 1.11
CA ILE A 107 12.22 -15.16 0.50
C ILE A 107 11.19 -15.92 1.35
N GLU A 108 10.36 -15.19 2.06
CA GLU A 108 9.22 -15.75 2.81
C GLU A 108 8.06 -15.99 1.84
N TRP A 109 7.47 -17.19 1.90
CA TRP A 109 6.34 -17.58 1.06
C TRP A 109 5.06 -17.66 1.89
N SER A 110 4.08 -16.82 1.58
CA SER A 110 2.86 -16.70 2.37
C SER A 110 1.62 -17.04 1.54
N PRO A 111 0.90 -18.14 1.85
CA PRO A 111 -0.30 -18.51 1.13
C PRO A 111 -1.49 -17.60 1.50
N SER A 112 -2.23 -17.20 0.48
CA SER A 112 -3.47 -16.43 0.57
C SER A 112 -4.70 -17.32 0.71
N ARG A 113 -5.85 -16.70 0.88
CA ARG A 113 -7.17 -17.36 0.92
C ARG A 113 -7.45 -18.21 -0.34
N THR A 114 -7.02 -17.76 -1.50
CA THR A 114 -7.24 -18.49 -2.78
C THR A 114 -6.18 -19.55 -3.05
N GLY A 115 -5.21 -19.72 -2.14
CA GLY A 115 -4.07 -20.61 -2.31
C GLY A 115 -2.91 -19.99 -3.09
N LEU A 116 -3.05 -18.77 -3.61
CA LEU A 116 -1.93 -18.01 -4.17
C LEU A 116 -0.87 -17.81 -3.08
N ILE A 117 0.37 -18.20 -3.37
CA ILE A 117 1.51 -18.07 -2.45
C ILE A 117 2.35 -16.89 -2.94
N ASN A 118 2.38 -15.84 -2.12
CA ASN A 118 3.09 -14.60 -2.44
C ASN A 118 4.51 -14.63 -1.87
N PRO A 119 5.53 -14.32 -2.69
CA PRO A 119 6.90 -14.12 -2.23
C PRO A 119 7.04 -12.75 -1.54
N VAL A 120 7.73 -12.74 -0.41
CA VAL A 120 8.09 -11.54 0.34
C VAL A 120 9.59 -11.59 0.59
N ALA A 121 10.32 -10.61 0.10
CA ALA A 121 11.75 -10.47 0.36
C ALA A 121 11.96 -10.01 1.80
N ILE A 122 12.79 -10.73 2.54
CA ILE A 122 13.32 -10.36 3.86
C ILE A 122 14.77 -9.96 3.66
N PHE A 123 15.15 -8.79 4.14
CA PHE A 123 16.49 -8.24 3.95
C PHE A 123 17.02 -7.60 5.23
N GLU A 124 18.31 -7.33 5.30
CA GLU A 124 18.91 -6.63 6.42
C GLU A 124 18.18 -5.30 6.66
N PRO A 125 17.81 -4.98 7.93
CA PRO A 125 17.08 -3.75 8.23
C PRO A 125 17.81 -2.51 7.74
N VAL A 126 17.09 -1.63 7.06
CA VAL A 126 17.63 -0.38 6.51
C VAL A 126 16.69 0.78 6.82
N GLU A 127 17.27 1.94 7.13
CA GLU A 127 16.51 3.18 7.35
C GLU A 127 16.10 3.76 5.99
N LEU A 128 14.79 3.97 5.81
CA LEU A 128 14.18 4.61 4.66
C LEU A 128 13.11 5.59 5.12
N GLU A 129 13.26 6.85 4.73
CA GLU A 129 12.28 7.91 5.00
C GLU A 129 11.81 7.92 6.47
N GLY A 130 12.78 7.87 7.39
CA GLY A 130 12.57 7.99 8.84
C GLY A 130 11.97 6.76 9.52
N THR A 131 11.91 5.61 8.86
CA THR A 131 11.54 4.34 9.50
C THR A 131 12.41 3.19 9.03
N THR A 132 12.62 2.21 9.90
CA THR A 132 13.36 0.99 9.58
C THR A 132 12.46 0.02 8.83
N VAL A 133 12.92 -0.46 7.69
CA VAL A 133 12.27 -1.50 6.88
C VAL A 133 13.16 -2.71 6.71
N SER A 134 12.57 -3.91 6.66
CA SER A 134 13.30 -5.18 6.51
C SER A 134 12.56 -6.18 5.62
N ARG A 135 11.45 -5.78 5.01
CA ARG A 135 10.66 -6.66 4.15
C ARG A 135 9.94 -5.89 3.05
N ALA A 136 9.85 -6.49 1.86
CA ALA A 136 9.15 -5.94 0.71
C ALA A 136 8.41 -7.05 -0.06
N SER A 137 7.22 -6.74 -0.59
CA SER A 137 6.52 -7.67 -1.48
C SER A 137 7.26 -7.82 -2.80
N VAL A 138 7.38 -9.07 -3.27
CA VAL A 138 7.89 -9.36 -4.62
C VAL A 138 6.75 -9.72 -5.58
N HIS A 139 5.52 -9.65 -5.11
CA HIS A 139 4.28 -9.84 -5.85
C HIS A 139 4.09 -11.24 -6.45
N ASN A 140 5.01 -11.74 -7.27
CA ASN A 140 4.90 -13.02 -7.97
C ASN A 140 6.26 -13.54 -8.48
N ILE A 141 6.26 -14.76 -9.02
CA ILE A 141 7.47 -15.41 -9.54
C ILE A 141 8.07 -14.64 -10.74
N SER A 142 7.23 -14.07 -11.62
CA SER A 142 7.76 -13.34 -12.79
C SER A 142 8.61 -12.14 -12.37
N ILE A 143 8.23 -11.41 -11.34
CA ILE A 143 9.04 -10.31 -10.79
C ILE A 143 10.32 -10.83 -10.14
N MET A 144 10.28 -11.98 -9.44
CA MET A 144 11.50 -12.61 -8.92
C MET A 144 12.47 -13.00 -10.04
N GLU A 145 11.96 -13.57 -11.13
CA GLU A 145 12.75 -13.96 -12.30
C GLU A 145 13.31 -12.73 -13.03
N GLU A 146 12.52 -11.65 -13.18
CA GLU A 146 12.95 -10.40 -13.81
C GLU A 146 14.07 -9.72 -13.03
N LEU A 147 13.93 -9.68 -11.70
CA LEU A 147 14.95 -9.16 -10.79
C LEU A 147 16.10 -10.15 -10.56
N GLU A 148 16.00 -11.39 -11.04
CA GLU A 148 17.00 -12.45 -10.82
C GLU A 148 17.40 -12.60 -9.35
N LEU A 149 16.40 -12.53 -8.43
CA LEU A 149 16.62 -12.50 -6.99
C LEU A 149 17.20 -13.81 -6.47
N GLY A 150 18.33 -13.73 -5.76
CA GLY A 150 18.92 -14.84 -5.01
C GLY A 150 19.30 -14.43 -3.60
N ILE A 151 19.26 -15.38 -2.66
CA ILE A 151 19.64 -15.13 -1.27
C ILE A 151 21.12 -14.70 -1.21
N GLY A 152 21.41 -13.64 -0.45
CA GLY A 152 22.72 -13.01 -0.36
C GLY A 152 22.95 -11.89 -1.39
N ASP A 153 22.01 -11.64 -2.29
CA ASP A 153 22.11 -10.53 -3.24
C ASP A 153 22.06 -9.17 -2.55
N THR A 154 22.79 -8.22 -3.11
CA THR A 154 22.64 -6.81 -2.80
C THR A 154 21.48 -6.23 -3.61
N ILE A 155 20.45 -5.76 -2.94
CA ILE A 155 19.25 -5.18 -3.53
C ILE A 155 19.11 -3.71 -3.17
N ALA A 156 18.60 -2.91 -4.10
CA ALA A 156 18.21 -1.53 -3.87
C ALA A 156 16.72 -1.48 -3.54
N VAL A 157 16.37 -0.88 -2.41
CA VAL A 157 14.99 -0.79 -1.90
C VAL A 157 14.54 0.65 -1.74
N TYR A 158 13.25 0.90 -1.89
CA TYR A 158 12.61 2.21 -1.72
C TYR A 158 11.21 2.04 -1.13
N LYS A 159 10.57 3.13 -0.75
CA LYS A 159 9.16 3.12 -0.34
C LYS A 159 8.26 3.76 -1.37
N ALA A 160 7.45 2.97 -2.04
CA ALA A 160 6.38 3.51 -2.88
C ALA A 160 5.40 4.35 -2.04
N ASN A 161 5.18 5.60 -2.47
CA ASN A 161 4.35 6.58 -1.76
C ASN A 161 4.78 6.80 -0.30
N MET A 162 6.08 6.73 0.01
CA MET A 162 6.66 6.89 1.37
C MET A 162 6.16 5.86 2.41
N ILE A 163 5.45 4.82 1.98
CA ILE A 163 4.78 3.87 2.88
C ILE A 163 5.19 2.42 2.61
N ILE A 164 5.13 1.98 1.36
CA ILE A 164 5.19 0.56 1.00
C ILE A 164 6.58 0.19 0.49
N PRO A 165 7.39 -0.61 1.23
CA PRO A 165 8.70 -1.03 0.76
C PRO A 165 8.61 -1.88 -0.51
N GLN A 166 9.47 -1.60 -1.47
CA GLN A 166 9.61 -2.31 -2.73
C GLN A 166 11.09 -2.45 -3.12
N ILE A 167 11.39 -3.45 -3.94
CA ILE A 167 12.70 -3.62 -4.55
C ILE A 167 12.72 -2.81 -5.85
N ALA A 168 13.63 -1.86 -5.96
CA ALA A 168 13.85 -1.09 -7.17
C ALA A 168 14.72 -1.88 -8.17
N GLU A 169 15.78 -2.53 -7.68
CA GLU A 169 16.76 -3.22 -8.50
C GLU A 169 17.49 -4.29 -7.67
N ASN A 170 17.96 -5.34 -8.34
CA ASN A 170 18.94 -6.28 -7.80
C ASN A 170 20.31 -6.01 -8.45
N LEU A 171 21.29 -5.65 -7.65
CA LEU A 171 22.61 -5.24 -8.11
C LEU A 171 23.54 -6.41 -8.42
N THR A 172 23.33 -7.58 -7.80
CA THR A 172 24.20 -8.76 -7.94
C THR A 172 23.65 -9.87 -8.82
N ARG A 173 22.33 -10.01 -8.89
CA ARG A 173 21.59 -10.89 -9.82
C ARG A 173 22.09 -12.34 -9.82
N SER A 174 22.12 -12.99 -8.65
CA SER A 174 22.59 -14.38 -8.52
C SER A 174 21.60 -15.43 -9.06
N GLY A 175 20.39 -15.04 -9.30
CA GLY A 175 19.33 -15.85 -9.92
C GLY A 175 18.44 -16.58 -8.92
N VAL A 176 17.19 -16.82 -9.32
CA VAL A 176 16.16 -17.48 -8.50
C VAL A 176 16.46 -18.97 -8.38
N LYS A 177 16.67 -19.46 -7.16
CA LYS A 177 17.03 -20.86 -6.89
C LYS A 177 15.98 -21.66 -6.13
N ASP A 178 15.14 -20.99 -5.30
CA ASP A 178 14.37 -21.66 -4.28
C ASP A 178 12.88 -21.29 -4.36
N ILE A 179 12.18 -21.77 -5.41
CA ILE A 179 10.72 -21.74 -5.45
C ILE A 179 10.22 -23.02 -4.76
N PRO A 180 9.42 -22.93 -3.67
CA PRO A 180 9.04 -24.11 -2.90
C PRO A 180 8.14 -25.06 -3.69
N GLU A 181 8.45 -26.33 -3.70
CA GLU A 181 7.63 -27.40 -4.28
C GLU A 181 6.48 -27.80 -3.37
N GLU A 182 6.55 -27.43 -2.08
CA GLU A 182 5.54 -27.67 -1.06
C GLU A 182 5.06 -26.36 -0.43
N CYS A 183 3.78 -26.35 -0.08
CA CYS A 183 3.19 -25.23 0.63
C CYS A 183 3.83 -25.09 2.04
N PRO A 184 4.31 -23.90 2.44
CA PRO A 184 4.98 -23.72 3.73
C PRO A 184 4.07 -23.95 4.94
N VAL A 185 2.75 -24.01 4.76
CA VAL A 185 1.80 -24.20 5.87
C VAL A 185 1.25 -25.61 5.96
N CYS A 186 0.83 -26.20 4.84
CA CYS A 186 0.19 -27.51 4.87
C CYS A 186 1.04 -28.64 4.27
N HIS A 187 2.24 -28.33 3.77
CA HIS A 187 3.16 -29.25 3.11
C HIS A 187 2.56 -29.99 1.89
N GLY A 188 1.40 -29.51 1.43
CA GLY A 188 0.78 -29.99 0.20
C GLY A 188 1.53 -29.48 -1.02
N LYS A 189 1.40 -30.16 -2.15
CA LYS A 189 2.08 -29.82 -3.42
C LYS A 189 1.73 -28.41 -3.86
N THR A 190 2.74 -27.70 -4.41
CA THR A 190 2.55 -26.41 -5.07
C THR A 190 2.55 -26.57 -6.59
N GLU A 191 2.01 -25.58 -7.28
CA GLU A 191 1.94 -25.51 -8.74
C GLU A 191 2.17 -24.08 -9.21
N ILE A 192 3.02 -23.90 -10.21
CA ILE A 192 3.18 -22.61 -10.90
C ILE A 192 2.10 -22.50 -11.96
N ARG A 193 1.28 -21.46 -11.85
CA ARG A 193 0.23 -21.13 -12.84
C ARG A 193 0.52 -19.81 -13.52
N LYS A 194 0.18 -19.72 -14.80
CA LYS A 194 0.19 -18.45 -15.53
C LYS A 194 -1.17 -17.76 -15.32
N VAL A 195 -1.13 -16.57 -14.71
CA VAL A 195 -2.32 -15.72 -14.50
C VAL A 195 -2.08 -14.42 -15.27
N SER A 196 -2.85 -14.23 -16.33
CA SER A 196 -2.57 -13.20 -17.34
C SER A 196 -1.17 -13.42 -17.93
N ASP A 197 -0.25 -12.47 -17.75
CA ASP A 197 1.14 -12.58 -18.23
C ASP A 197 2.16 -12.92 -17.12
N ALA A 198 1.73 -13.10 -15.87
CA ALA A 198 2.60 -13.37 -14.74
C ALA A 198 2.53 -14.84 -14.28
N LYS A 199 3.67 -15.39 -13.86
CA LYS A 199 3.76 -16.68 -13.16
C LYS A 199 3.51 -16.48 -11.69
N ALA A 200 2.62 -17.28 -11.11
CA ALA A 200 2.30 -17.26 -9.70
C ALA A 200 2.29 -18.67 -9.10
N LEU A 201 2.69 -18.80 -7.84
CA LEU A 201 2.73 -20.07 -7.13
C LEU A 201 1.41 -20.31 -6.41
N TYR A 202 0.90 -21.53 -6.46
CA TYR A 202 -0.34 -21.93 -5.81
C TYR A 202 -0.18 -23.18 -4.97
N CYS A 203 -0.77 -23.18 -3.78
CA CYS A 203 -1.02 -24.40 -3.01
C CYS A 203 -2.20 -25.16 -3.62
N THR A 204 -2.02 -26.42 -4.00
CA THR A 204 -3.06 -27.25 -4.60
C THR A 204 -3.96 -27.93 -3.57
N ASN A 205 -3.58 -27.97 -2.29
CA ASN A 205 -4.39 -28.57 -1.23
C ASN A 205 -5.60 -27.69 -0.93
N GLU A 206 -6.82 -28.20 -1.14
CA GLU A 206 -8.06 -27.48 -0.84
C GLU A 206 -8.27 -27.29 0.66
N GLU A 207 -7.85 -28.26 1.47
CA GLU A 207 -7.95 -28.26 2.94
C GLU A 207 -6.75 -27.57 3.62
N CYS A 208 -6.06 -26.68 2.92
CA CYS A 208 -4.95 -25.93 3.49
C CYS A 208 -5.40 -25.02 4.62
N GLY A 209 -4.82 -25.18 5.82
CA GLY A 209 -5.15 -24.38 7.01
C GLY A 209 -5.01 -22.87 6.79
N ALA A 210 -4.04 -22.44 5.98
CA ALA A 210 -3.90 -21.02 5.64
C ALA A 210 -5.08 -20.50 4.81
N LYS A 211 -5.58 -21.28 3.82
CA LYS A 211 -6.78 -20.90 3.05
C LYS A 211 -8.00 -20.76 3.98
N HIS A 212 -8.15 -21.70 4.90
CA HIS A 212 -9.23 -21.70 5.88
C HIS A 212 -9.16 -20.47 6.79
N LEU A 213 -8.02 -20.24 7.44
CA LEU A 213 -7.80 -19.09 8.31
C LEU A 213 -8.04 -17.75 7.58
N LYS A 214 -7.44 -17.57 6.39
CA LYS A 214 -7.62 -16.35 5.60
C LYS A 214 -9.06 -16.14 5.10
N SER A 215 -9.81 -17.23 4.91
CA SER A 215 -11.24 -17.15 4.58
C SER A 215 -12.06 -16.64 5.75
N PHE A 216 -11.79 -17.10 6.97
CA PHE A 216 -12.40 -16.54 8.17
C PHE A 216 -12.00 -15.08 8.40
N ALA A 217 -10.73 -14.75 8.20
CA ALA A 217 -10.25 -13.37 8.32
C ALA A 217 -11.00 -12.41 7.37
N LEU A 218 -11.23 -12.83 6.13
CA LEU A 218 -12.07 -12.06 5.20
C LEU A 218 -13.53 -11.98 5.68
N PHE A 219 -14.10 -13.09 6.14
CA PHE A 219 -15.51 -13.16 6.58
C PHE A 219 -15.80 -12.18 7.72
N VAL A 220 -14.87 -12.02 8.67
CA VAL A 220 -15.04 -11.09 9.81
C VAL A 220 -14.54 -9.68 9.50
N SER A 221 -13.86 -9.48 8.37
CA SER A 221 -13.22 -8.21 8.02
C SER A 221 -14.20 -7.05 7.86
N ARG A 222 -13.64 -5.84 7.80
CA ARG A 222 -14.38 -4.59 7.57
C ARG A 222 -15.21 -4.61 6.29
N ASP A 223 -14.71 -5.29 5.26
CA ASP A 223 -15.36 -5.37 3.94
C ASP A 223 -16.47 -6.43 3.87
N ALA A 224 -16.67 -7.20 4.94
CA ALA A 224 -17.71 -8.23 5.03
C ALA A 224 -18.61 -8.02 6.25
N LEU A 225 -18.45 -8.77 7.34
CA LEU A 225 -19.31 -8.65 8.53
C LEU A 225 -18.87 -7.55 9.50
N ASN A 226 -17.68 -6.99 9.32
CA ASN A 226 -17.12 -5.93 10.17
C ASN A 226 -17.17 -6.26 11.68
N ILE A 227 -16.73 -7.47 12.06
CA ILE A 227 -16.69 -7.90 13.45
C ILE A 227 -15.42 -7.37 14.08
N ASP A 228 -15.55 -6.39 14.96
CA ASP A 228 -14.43 -5.80 15.66
C ASP A 228 -13.82 -6.76 16.71
N GLY A 229 -12.50 -6.68 16.88
CA GLY A 229 -11.76 -7.50 17.87
C GLY A 229 -11.42 -8.93 17.41
N LEU A 230 -11.97 -9.45 16.32
CA LEU A 230 -11.58 -10.75 15.74
C LEU A 230 -10.42 -10.62 14.76
N SER A 231 -9.20 -10.46 15.29
CA SER A 231 -7.99 -10.45 14.47
C SER A 231 -7.67 -11.84 13.91
N GLU A 232 -6.85 -11.91 12.86
CA GLU A 232 -6.37 -13.18 12.30
C GLU A 232 -5.70 -14.06 13.36
N ALA A 233 -4.88 -13.48 14.24
CA ALA A 233 -4.25 -14.20 15.35
C ALA A 233 -5.26 -14.74 16.37
N THR A 234 -6.39 -14.06 16.59
CA THR A 234 -7.49 -14.55 17.44
C THR A 234 -8.21 -15.70 16.76
N LEU A 235 -8.51 -15.58 15.47
CA LEU A 235 -9.15 -16.63 14.68
C LEU A 235 -8.30 -17.90 14.64
N GLU A 236 -6.99 -17.78 14.45
CA GLU A 236 -6.05 -18.90 14.46
C GLU A 236 -6.14 -19.68 15.78
N LYS A 237 -6.14 -18.97 16.91
CA LYS A 237 -6.30 -19.61 18.24
C LYS A 237 -7.65 -20.30 18.39
N PHE A 238 -8.72 -19.71 17.87
CA PHE A 238 -10.06 -20.29 17.96
C PHE A 238 -10.21 -21.53 17.09
N ILE A 239 -9.62 -21.52 15.88
CA ILE A 239 -9.54 -22.69 15.01
C ILE A 239 -8.74 -23.80 15.69
N ALA A 240 -7.55 -23.48 16.22
CA ALA A 240 -6.68 -24.44 16.89
C ALA A 240 -7.33 -25.09 18.13
N LYS A 241 -8.18 -24.34 18.86
CA LYS A 241 -8.96 -24.84 19.99
C LYS A 241 -10.26 -25.56 19.58
N GLY A 242 -10.60 -25.59 18.29
CA GLY A 242 -11.84 -26.17 17.79
C GLY A 242 -13.10 -25.36 18.11
N PHE A 243 -12.98 -24.10 18.49
CA PHE A 243 -14.12 -23.24 18.78
C PHE A 243 -14.86 -22.81 17.50
N ILE A 244 -14.14 -22.69 16.39
CA ILE A 244 -14.68 -22.37 15.07
C ILE A 244 -14.14 -23.34 14.02
N ASN A 245 -15.04 -23.97 13.28
CA ASN A 245 -14.76 -24.83 12.13
C ASN A 245 -15.55 -24.37 10.89
N HIS A 246 -16.73 -23.79 11.12
CA HIS A 246 -17.62 -23.24 10.09
C HIS A 246 -17.92 -21.77 10.37
N TYR A 247 -18.29 -21.02 9.37
CA TYR A 247 -18.63 -19.59 9.52
C TYR A 247 -19.77 -19.34 10.53
N SER A 248 -20.73 -20.29 10.64
CA SER A 248 -21.81 -20.24 11.62
C SER A 248 -21.33 -20.24 13.07
N ASP A 249 -20.17 -20.85 13.35
CA ASP A 249 -19.68 -21.01 14.72
C ASP A 249 -19.28 -19.66 15.33
N ILE A 250 -18.94 -18.69 14.50
CA ILE A 250 -18.63 -17.31 14.94
C ILE A 250 -19.80 -16.70 15.70
N PHE A 251 -21.03 -17.02 15.31
CA PHE A 251 -22.25 -16.52 15.98
C PHE A 251 -22.60 -17.26 17.25
N HIS A 252 -21.85 -18.31 17.59
CA HIS A 252 -22.07 -19.17 18.76
C HIS A 252 -20.88 -19.17 19.74
N LEU A 253 -19.97 -18.21 19.64
CA LEU A 253 -18.79 -18.11 20.50
C LEU A 253 -19.12 -17.91 21.99
N GLU A 254 -20.32 -17.42 22.29
CA GLU A 254 -20.77 -17.27 23.70
C GLU A 254 -20.69 -18.56 24.52
N GLN A 255 -20.88 -19.73 23.88
CA GLN A 255 -20.75 -21.04 24.55
C GLN A 255 -19.31 -21.29 25.08
N TYR A 256 -18.32 -20.59 24.59
CA TYR A 256 -16.91 -20.73 24.98
C TYR A 256 -16.43 -19.58 25.87
N LYS A 257 -17.33 -18.70 26.37
CA LYS A 257 -17.00 -17.49 27.12
C LYS A 257 -15.99 -17.71 28.25
N ASP A 258 -16.09 -18.82 28.97
CA ASP A 258 -15.21 -19.13 30.10
C ASP A 258 -13.86 -19.72 29.65
N ALA A 259 -13.70 -20.05 28.35
CA ALA A 259 -12.49 -20.63 27.76
C ALA A 259 -11.74 -19.65 26.85
N ILE A 260 -12.35 -18.54 26.53
CA ILE A 260 -11.78 -17.43 25.77
C ILE A 260 -11.12 -16.42 26.71
#